data_9c5a2f5d6ec69296796a82a449130c5e
#
_entry.id   9c5a2f5d6ec69296796a82a449130c5e
#
_cell.length_a   1.000
_cell.length_b   1.000
_cell.length_c   1.000
_cell.angle_alpha   90.00
_cell.angle_beta   90.00
_cell.angle_gamma   90.00
#
_symmetry.space_group_name_H-M   'P 1'
#
loop_
_entity.id
_entity.type
_entity.pdbx_description
1 polymer ?
#
loop_
_entity_poly.entity_id
_entity_poly.type
_entity_poly.pdbx_seq_one_letter_code
_entity_poly.pdbx_strand_id
1 'polypeptide(L)'
;MHADGDQYKLLEPVCKRCWRVDDVEALPNILDRAFRLAESGRPGPVLVDVPMDMFSREMDEELWDRTYKDSHVTARPAIDPEAAKAIAKKLVEAENPVLHAGGGILLAQASEELAALAEFLDIPVSRTLMGQGCLSDHHPLLVGQTGFWGLDFTHSLTLNA
;
A
#
# COMPACT_ATOMS: atom_id res chain seq x y z
N MET A 1 14.56 -15.39 30.78
CA MET A 1 13.82 -14.18 30.73
C MET A 1 14.67 -13.10 30.11
N HIS A 2 14.18 -12.40 29.18
CA HIS A 2 14.83 -11.64 28.11
C HIS A 2 15.33 -10.26 28.58
N ALA A 3 16.22 -10.23 29.58
CA ALA A 3 16.57 -9.00 30.29
C ALA A 3 17.50 -8.05 29.50
N ASP A 4 18.10 -8.48 28.41
CA ASP A 4 19.20 -7.73 27.79
C ASP A 4 18.86 -7.12 26.41
N GLY A 5 17.61 -7.22 25.95
CA GLY A 5 17.20 -6.69 24.66
C GLY A 5 16.09 -5.63 24.78
N ASP A 6 16.41 -4.38 24.51
CA ASP A 6 15.42 -3.33 24.31
C ASP A 6 14.77 -3.50 22.93
N GLN A 7 13.70 -4.29 22.86
CA GLN A 7 12.95 -4.58 21.63
C GLN A 7 12.43 -3.31 20.97
N TYR A 8 12.05 -2.31 21.78
CA TYR A 8 11.58 -1.03 21.29
C TYR A 8 12.66 -0.35 20.45
N LYS A 9 13.87 -0.19 21.01
CA LYS A 9 15.01 0.42 20.30
C LYS A 9 15.49 -0.39 19.13
N LEU A 10 15.38 -1.73 19.21
CA LEU A 10 15.78 -2.61 18.11
C LEU A 10 14.88 -2.42 16.87
N LEU A 11 13.60 -2.21 17.07
CA LEU A 11 12.61 -2.11 15.99
C LEU A 11 12.33 -0.67 15.55
N GLU A 12 12.71 0.32 16.35
CA GLU A 12 12.48 1.74 16.04
C GLU A 12 12.98 2.15 14.63
N PRO A 13 14.19 1.76 14.16
CA PRO A 13 14.68 2.19 12.85
C PRO A 13 13.96 1.55 11.66
N VAL A 14 13.20 0.47 11.85
CA VAL A 14 12.49 -0.24 10.78
C VAL A 14 10.98 -0.01 10.81
N CYS A 15 10.45 0.61 11.86
CA CYS A 15 9.03 0.92 12.01
C CYS A 15 8.72 2.37 11.64
N LYS A 16 7.50 2.62 11.13
CA LYS A 16 6.99 3.98 10.93
C LYS A 16 6.88 4.73 12.26
N ARG A 17 6.49 4.01 13.30
CA ARG A 17 6.42 4.50 14.67
C ARG A 17 6.36 3.34 15.65
N CYS A 18 6.90 3.57 16.85
CA CYS A 18 6.80 2.67 17.99
C CYS A 18 6.03 3.35 19.11
N TRP A 19 5.20 2.58 19.82
CA TRP A 19 4.53 2.98 21.04
C TRP A 19 4.86 2.01 22.14
N ARG A 20 4.97 2.50 23.37
CA ARG A 20 4.97 1.68 24.58
C ARG A 20 3.70 1.99 25.36
N VAL A 21 3.04 0.96 25.83
CA VAL A 21 1.82 1.08 26.63
C VAL A 21 2.21 1.18 28.10
N ASP A 22 2.20 2.39 28.63
CA ASP A 22 2.51 2.66 30.04
C ASP A 22 1.22 2.75 30.88
N ASP A 23 0.07 2.87 30.23
CA ASP A 23 -1.25 2.91 30.81
C ASP A 23 -2.21 2.02 30.02
N VAL A 24 -2.89 1.10 30.67
CA VAL A 24 -3.83 0.16 30.04
C VAL A 24 -5.00 0.89 29.38
N GLU A 25 -5.47 2.00 29.97
CA GLU A 25 -6.57 2.81 29.40
C GLU A 25 -6.18 3.50 28.09
N ALA A 26 -4.89 3.69 27.83
CA ALA A 26 -4.39 4.24 26.57
C ALA A 26 -4.33 3.20 25.44
N LEU A 27 -4.39 1.90 25.74
CA LEU A 27 -4.21 0.82 24.79
C LEU A 27 -5.17 0.88 23.58
N PRO A 28 -6.50 1.08 23.75
CA PRO A 28 -7.42 1.15 22.61
C PRO A 28 -7.08 2.31 21.65
N ASN A 29 -6.71 3.46 22.19
CA ASN A 29 -6.32 4.63 21.40
C ASN A 29 -4.98 4.41 20.66
N ILE A 30 -4.01 3.76 21.33
CA ILE A 30 -2.72 3.42 20.73
C ILE A 30 -2.93 2.46 19.58
N LEU A 31 -3.77 1.44 19.74
CA LEU A 31 -4.07 0.47 18.68
C LEU A 31 -4.78 1.12 17.49
N ASP A 32 -5.80 1.96 17.72
CA ASP A 32 -6.48 2.69 16.64
C ASP A 32 -5.48 3.53 15.84
N ARG A 33 -4.61 4.27 16.50
CA ARG A 33 -3.56 5.07 15.84
C ARG A 33 -2.52 4.22 15.12
N ALA A 34 -2.16 3.08 15.69
CA ALA A 34 -1.18 2.18 15.11
C ALA A 34 -1.67 1.61 13.78
N PHE A 35 -2.90 1.10 13.75
CA PHE A 35 -3.50 0.59 12.51
C PHE A 35 -3.64 1.69 11.45
N ARG A 36 -4.20 2.84 11.81
CA ARG A 36 -4.31 3.98 10.89
C ARG A 36 -2.97 4.41 10.31
N LEU A 37 -1.92 4.45 11.14
CA LEU A 37 -0.60 4.82 10.66
C LEU A 37 0.03 3.73 9.79
N ALA A 38 -0.16 2.46 10.14
CA ALA A 38 0.35 1.33 9.35
C ALA A 38 -0.18 1.37 7.90
N GLU A 39 -1.45 1.70 7.73
CA GLU A 39 -2.13 1.72 6.43
C GLU A 39 -2.05 3.06 5.69
N SER A 40 -1.77 4.17 6.39
CA SER A 40 -1.75 5.50 5.80
C SER A 40 -0.53 5.77 4.91
N GLY A 41 -0.69 6.57 3.87
CA GLY A 41 0.38 6.95 2.95
C GLY A 41 1.05 5.72 2.32
N ARG A 42 2.37 5.59 2.47
CA ARG A 42 3.06 4.34 2.16
C ARG A 42 2.85 3.36 3.33
N PRO A 43 2.13 2.26 3.16
CA PRO A 43 1.94 1.28 4.22
C PRO A 43 3.27 0.75 4.75
N GLY A 44 3.32 0.49 6.04
CA GLY A 44 4.56 0.02 6.67
C GLY A 44 4.35 -0.40 8.12
N PRO A 45 5.35 -1.09 8.70
CA PRO A 45 5.24 -1.65 10.03
C PRO A 45 5.15 -0.58 11.12
N VAL A 46 4.46 -0.92 12.18
CA VAL A 46 4.40 -0.18 13.44
C VAL A 46 4.66 -1.14 14.59
N LEU A 47 5.13 -0.65 15.71
CA LEU A 47 5.32 -1.44 16.94
C LEU A 47 4.41 -0.91 18.04
N VAL A 48 3.71 -1.83 18.70
CA VAL A 48 3.05 -1.57 19.98
C VAL A 48 3.65 -2.52 21.02
N ASP A 49 4.47 -1.97 21.90
CA ASP A 49 5.12 -2.70 22.99
C ASP A 49 4.20 -2.64 24.22
N VAL A 50 3.70 -3.80 24.63
CA VAL A 50 2.82 -3.94 25.78
C VAL A 50 3.58 -4.66 26.90
N PRO A 51 4.03 -3.96 27.96
CA PRO A 51 4.71 -4.60 29.08
C PRO A 51 3.84 -5.65 29.77
N MET A 52 4.49 -6.68 30.32
CA MET A 52 3.81 -7.83 30.93
C MET A 52 2.82 -7.45 32.05
N ASP A 53 3.14 -6.43 32.83
CA ASP A 53 2.30 -5.95 33.90
C ASP A 53 0.99 -5.30 33.43
N MET A 54 0.97 -4.82 32.16
CA MET A 54 -0.25 -4.26 31.55
C MET A 54 -1.31 -5.35 31.28
N PHE A 55 -0.88 -6.59 30.96
CA PHE A 55 -1.81 -7.71 30.76
C PHE A 55 -2.55 -8.16 32.03
N SER A 56 -2.06 -7.77 33.20
CA SER A 56 -2.68 -8.08 34.48
C SER A 56 -3.60 -6.98 35.02
N ARG A 57 -3.72 -5.89 34.28
CA ARG A 57 -4.58 -4.76 34.63
C ARG A 57 -5.96 -4.90 34.02
N GLU A 58 -6.97 -4.53 34.77
CA GLU A 58 -8.34 -4.43 34.28
C GLU A 58 -8.55 -3.08 33.59
N MET A 59 -9.36 -3.09 32.54
CA MET A 59 -9.77 -1.90 31.81
C MET A 59 -11.29 -1.92 31.65
N ASP A 60 -11.90 -0.74 31.58
CA ASP A 60 -13.32 -0.60 31.30
C ASP A 60 -13.63 -0.99 29.86
N GLU A 61 -14.52 -1.97 29.68
CA GLU A 61 -14.96 -2.46 28.37
C GLU A 61 -15.65 -1.34 27.55
N GLU A 62 -16.41 -0.46 28.19
CA GLU A 62 -17.03 0.68 27.53
C GLU A 62 -15.98 1.66 26.94
N LEU A 63 -14.83 1.77 27.60
CA LEU A 63 -13.72 2.58 27.06
C LEU A 63 -13.17 1.98 25.77
N TRP A 64 -13.03 0.65 25.70
CA TRP A 64 -12.63 -0.05 24.51
C TRP A 64 -13.60 0.22 23.35
N ASP A 65 -14.88 -0.05 23.53
CA ASP A 65 -15.92 0.09 22.51
C ASP A 65 -16.09 1.52 22.01
N ARG A 66 -15.87 2.50 22.88
CA ARG A 66 -15.94 3.92 22.53
C ARG A 66 -14.73 4.40 21.75
N THR A 67 -13.54 3.86 22.03
CA THR A 67 -12.27 4.38 21.55
C THR A 67 -11.74 3.63 20.35
N TYR A 68 -11.78 2.30 20.37
CA TYR A 68 -11.35 1.47 19.27
C TYR A 68 -12.49 1.27 18.27
N LYS A 69 -12.27 1.62 17.03
CA LYS A 69 -13.25 1.41 15.95
C LYS A 69 -12.65 0.54 14.86
N ASP A 70 -13.36 -0.51 14.49
CA ASP A 70 -12.92 -1.47 13.46
C ASP A 70 -12.75 -0.85 12.06
N SER A 71 -13.24 0.37 11.85
CA SER A 71 -13.13 1.03 10.55
C SER A 71 -11.81 1.82 10.44
N HIS A 72 -10.75 1.14 10.11
CA HIS A 72 -9.48 1.78 9.73
C HIS A 72 -9.44 2.21 8.25
N VAL A 73 -10.59 2.44 7.64
CA VAL A 73 -10.66 2.85 6.24
C VAL A 73 -9.95 4.19 6.08
N THR A 74 -8.69 4.13 5.66
CA THR A 74 -8.01 5.30 5.14
C THR A 74 -8.72 5.71 3.86
N ALA A 75 -9.27 6.93 3.84
CA ALA A 75 -9.89 7.46 2.64
C ALA A 75 -8.86 7.43 1.49
N ARG A 76 -9.22 6.79 0.38
CA ARG A 76 -8.39 6.84 -0.82
C ARG A 76 -8.38 8.28 -1.33
N PRO A 77 -7.22 8.83 -1.70
CA PRO A 77 -7.18 10.15 -2.31
C PRO A 77 -7.98 10.13 -3.62
N ALA A 78 -8.89 11.08 -3.77
CA ALA A 78 -9.61 11.26 -5.02
C ALA A 78 -8.70 11.91 -6.06
N ILE A 79 -8.84 11.51 -7.33
CA ILE A 79 -8.20 12.20 -8.44
C ILE A 79 -8.98 13.47 -8.78
N ASP A 80 -8.25 14.53 -9.13
CA ASP A 80 -8.85 15.70 -9.75
C ASP A 80 -9.45 15.31 -11.13
N PRO A 81 -10.77 15.52 -11.37
CA PRO A 81 -11.41 15.16 -12.61
C PRO A 81 -10.77 15.80 -13.86
N GLU A 82 -10.28 17.03 -13.76
CA GLU A 82 -9.63 17.70 -14.89
C GLU A 82 -8.25 17.11 -15.19
N ALA A 83 -7.51 16.72 -14.15
CA ALA A 83 -6.27 15.97 -14.32
C ALA A 83 -6.53 14.59 -14.96
N ALA A 84 -7.59 13.89 -14.57
CA ALA A 84 -7.97 12.62 -15.18
C ALA A 84 -8.28 12.76 -16.67
N LYS A 85 -9.07 13.78 -17.05
CA LYS A 85 -9.36 14.10 -18.46
C LYS A 85 -8.10 14.42 -19.26
N ALA A 86 -7.18 15.19 -18.68
CA ALA A 86 -5.93 15.55 -19.34
C ALA A 86 -5.04 14.33 -19.58
N ILE A 87 -4.99 13.38 -18.63
CA ILE A 87 -4.27 12.11 -18.79
C ILE A 87 -4.93 11.24 -19.87
N ALA A 88 -6.26 11.07 -19.82
CA ALA A 88 -7.00 10.30 -20.79
C ALA A 88 -6.80 10.84 -22.23
N LYS A 89 -6.83 12.18 -22.38
CA LYS A 89 -6.57 12.83 -23.67
C LYS A 89 -5.16 12.49 -24.20
N LYS A 90 -4.14 12.57 -23.34
CA LYS A 90 -2.76 12.22 -23.74
C LYS A 90 -2.62 10.77 -24.14
N LEU A 91 -3.28 9.85 -23.45
CA LEU A 91 -3.26 8.42 -23.83
C LEU A 91 -3.89 8.17 -25.20
N VAL A 92 -5.01 8.84 -25.50
CA VAL A 92 -5.70 8.70 -26.79
C VAL A 92 -4.94 9.37 -27.95
N GLU A 93 -4.21 10.44 -27.69
CA GLU A 93 -3.43 11.18 -28.70
C GLU A 93 -2.02 10.61 -28.89
N ALA A 94 -1.54 9.73 -28.02
CA ALA A 94 -0.22 9.14 -28.15
C ALA A 94 -0.15 8.14 -29.31
N GLU A 95 0.97 8.14 -30.05
CA GLU A 95 1.18 7.22 -31.18
C GLU A 95 1.47 5.79 -30.68
N ASN A 96 2.26 5.65 -29.62
CA ASN A 96 2.66 4.35 -29.07
C ASN A 96 2.49 4.34 -27.54
N PRO A 97 1.27 4.43 -27.02
CA PRO A 97 1.06 4.47 -25.58
C PRO A 97 1.40 3.13 -24.90
N VAL A 98 1.99 3.19 -23.71
CA VAL A 98 2.26 2.04 -22.85
C VAL A 98 1.83 2.37 -21.43
N LEU A 99 1.05 1.50 -20.82
CA LEU A 99 0.74 1.60 -19.38
C LEU A 99 1.86 0.92 -18.58
N HIS A 100 2.60 1.69 -17.78
CA HIS A 100 3.64 1.15 -16.91
C HIS A 100 3.15 1.02 -15.47
N ALA A 101 2.77 -0.20 -15.07
CA ALA A 101 2.14 -0.50 -13.80
C ALA A 101 3.16 -0.82 -12.70
N GLY A 102 3.09 -0.10 -11.60
CA GLY A 102 3.89 -0.33 -10.39
C GLY A 102 3.06 -0.92 -9.24
N GLY A 103 3.70 -1.11 -8.08
CA GLY A 103 3.05 -1.61 -6.86
C GLY A 103 1.89 -0.76 -6.34
N GLY A 104 1.78 0.50 -6.80
CA GLY A 104 0.66 1.37 -6.47
C GLY A 104 -0.70 0.83 -6.94
N ILE A 105 -0.74 0.08 -8.04
CA ILE A 105 -1.96 -0.58 -8.52
C ILE A 105 -2.49 -1.57 -7.48
N LEU A 106 -1.60 -2.41 -6.92
CA LEU A 106 -1.95 -3.39 -5.92
C LEU A 106 -2.38 -2.74 -4.60
N LEU A 107 -1.65 -1.70 -4.17
CA LEU A 107 -1.99 -0.94 -2.96
C LEU A 107 -3.34 -0.22 -3.10
N ALA A 108 -3.65 0.27 -4.30
CA ALA A 108 -4.94 0.91 -4.59
C ALA A 108 -6.06 -0.10 -4.85
N GLN A 109 -5.74 -1.42 -4.96
CA GLN A 109 -6.69 -2.45 -5.39
C GLN A 109 -7.37 -2.11 -6.72
N ALA A 110 -6.58 -1.58 -7.68
CA ALA A 110 -7.06 -1.03 -8.97
C ALA A 110 -6.69 -1.94 -10.16
N SER A 111 -6.58 -3.25 -9.94
CA SER A 111 -6.23 -4.21 -10.98
C SER A 111 -7.33 -4.36 -12.03
N GLU A 112 -8.60 -4.32 -11.61
CA GLU A 112 -9.74 -4.40 -12.51
C GLU A 112 -9.86 -3.15 -13.38
N GLU A 113 -9.64 -1.97 -12.80
CA GLU A 113 -9.65 -0.70 -13.52
C GLU A 113 -8.47 -0.61 -14.50
N LEU A 114 -7.30 -1.14 -14.12
CA LEU A 114 -6.15 -1.24 -15.02
C LEU A 114 -6.46 -2.14 -16.22
N ALA A 115 -7.04 -3.32 -15.99
CA ALA A 115 -7.45 -4.24 -17.04
C ALA A 115 -8.46 -3.57 -17.99
N ALA A 116 -9.52 -2.98 -17.42
CA ALA A 116 -10.58 -2.31 -18.18
C ALA A 116 -10.04 -1.15 -19.04
N LEU A 117 -9.10 -0.34 -18.50
CA LEU A 117 -8.48 0.74 -19.25
C LEU A 117 -7.60 0.21 -20.40
N ALA A 118 -6.78 -0.80 -20.11
CA ALA A 118 -5.89 -1.40 -21.11
C ALA A 118 -6.70 -2.03 -22.27
N GLU A 119 -7.75 -2.78 -21.95
CA GLU A 119 -8.63 -3.41 -22.92
C GLU A 119 -9.43 -2.39 -23.73
N PHE A 120 -9.96 -1.34 -23.07
CA PHE A 120 -10.76 -0.31 -23.75
C PHE A 120 -9.97 0.46 -24.79
N LEU A 121 -8.69 0.75 -24.50
CA LEU A 121 -7.82 1.51 -25.41
C LEU A 121 -6.88 0.62 -26.24
N ASP A 122 -6.90 -0.70 -26.04
CA ASP A 122 -5.99 -1.68 -26.65
C ASP A 122 -4.50 -1.30 -26.43
N ILE A 123 -4.17 -0.90 -25.21
CA ILE A 123 -2.83 -0.42 -24.83
C ILE A 123 -2.06 -1.52 -24.10
N PRO A 124 -0.81 -1.84 -24.51
CA PRO A 124 0.02 -2.79 -23.81
C PRO A 124 0.39 -2.30 -22.41
N VAL A 125 0.46 -3.24 -21.46
CA VAL A 125 0.82 -3.01 -20.07
C VAL A 125 2.18 -3.63 -19.78
N SER A 126 3.15 -2.82 -19.42
CA SER A 126 4.39 -3.26 -18.79
C SER A 126 4.30 -3.10 -17.25
N ARG A 127 5.07 -3.88 -16.53
CA ARG A 127 5.06 -3.78 -15.06
C ARG A 127 6.46 -3.66 -14.46
N THR A 128 6.55 -3.04 -13.30
CA THR A 128 7.75 -3.11 -12.44
C THR A 128 7.75 -4.42 -11.66
N LEU A 129 8.88 -4.76 -11.01
CA LEU A 129 8.93 -5.88 -10.07
C LEU A 129 7.85 -5.77 -8.96
N MET A 130 7.63 -4.57 -8.43
CA MET A 130 6.61 -4.31 -7.42
C MET A 130 5.18 -4.30 -7.96
N GLY A 131 5.02 -4.24 -9.28
CA GLY A 131 3.73 -4.35 -9.97
C GLY A 131 3.36 -5.79 -10.35
N GLN A 132 4.16 -6.77 -9.98
CA GLN A 132 3.85 -8.18 -10.25
C GLN A 132 2.52 -8.57 -9.62
N GLY A 133 1.62 -9.16 -10.42
CA GLY A 133 0.25 -9.48 -10.01
C GLY A 133 -0.77 -8.36 -10.27
N CYS A 134 -0.39 -7.19 -10.81
CA CYS A 134 -1.34 -6.13 -11.19
C CYS A 134 -2.32 -6.55 -12.29
N LEU A 135 -1.91 -7.45 -13.18
CA LEU A 135 -2.74 -8.18 -14.15
C LEU A 135 -2.39 -9.67 -14.10
N SER A 136 -3.29 -10.51 -14.59
CA SER A 136 -3.00 -11.93 -14.81
C SER A 136 -1.83 -12.11 -15.77
N ASP A 137 -0.92 -13.05 -15.50
CA ASP A 137 0.20 -13.37 -16.41
C ASP A 137 -0.27 -13.92 -17.78
N HIS A 138 -1.53 -14.31 -17.88
CA HIS A 138 -2.17 -14.75 -19.12
C HIS A 138 -2.94 -13.61 -19.83
N HIS A 139 -2.90 -12.39 -19.31
CA HIS A 139 -3.62 -11.26 -19.93
C HIS A 139 -2.95 -10.90 -21.25
N PRO A 140 -3.69 -10.81 -22.37
CA PRO A 140 -3.10 -10.64 -23.71
C PRO A 140 -2.32 -9.32 -23.88
N LEU A 141 -2.67 -8.28 -23.12
CA LEU A 141 -2.00 -6.98 -23.17
C LEU A 141 -0.84 -6.86 -22.18
N LEU A 142 -0.60 -7.84 -21.30
CA LEU A 142 0.55 -7.82 -20.40
C LEU A 142 1.81 -8.25 -21.17
N VAL A 143 2.71 -7.30 -21.43
CA VAL A 143 3.93 -7.52 -22.21
C VAL A 143 5.16 -7.91 -21.39
N GLY A 144 5.01 -7.92 -20.07
CA GLY A 144 6.06 -8.38 -19.15
C GLY A 144 6.60 -7.31 -18.21
N GLN A 145 7.74 -7.62 -17.61
CA GLN A 145 8.39 -6.80 -16.59
C GLN A 145 9.53 -5.99 -17.20
N THR A 146 9.69 -4.76 -16.71
CA THR A 146 10.86 -3.90 -16.98
C THR A 146 11.84 -3.94 -15.81
N GLY A 147 13.02 -3.36 -16.00
CA GLY A 147 14.08 -3.29 -15.01
C GLY A 147 15.08 -4.42 -15.14
N PHE A 148 15.90 -4.66 -14.11
CA PHE A 148 17.03 -5.59 -14.13
C PHE A 148 16.69 -7.04 -14.59
N TRP A 149 15.48 -7.48 -14.28
CA TRP A 149 14.96 -8.81 -14.65
C TRP A 149 13.99 -8.75 -15.85
N GLY A 150 13.94 -7.61 -16.54
CA GLY A 150 13.06 -7.41 -17.69
C GLY A 150 13.57 -8.09 -18.94
N LEU A 151 12.65 -8.37 -19.87
CA LEU A 151 12.97 -8.87 -21.19
C LEU A 151 13.33 -7.71 -22.13
N ASP A 152 14.27 -7.94 -23.05
CA ASP A 152 14.67 -6.95 -24.04
C ASP A 152 13.50 -6.40 -24.85
N PHE A 153 12.53 -7.26 -25.18
CA PHE A 153 11.29 -6.87 -25.84
C PHE A 153 10.51 -5.83 -25.03
N THR A 154 10.32 -6.07 -23.73
CA THR A 154 9.58 -5.15 -22.85
C THR A 154 10.30 -3.81 -22.71
N HIS A 155 11.63 -3.85 -22.62
CA HIS A 155 12.44 -2.63 -22.59
C HIS A 155 12.33 -1.84 -23.88
N SER A 156 12.46 -2.51 -25.02
CA SER A 156 12.34 -1.87 -26.33
C SER A 156 10.98 -1.23 -26.53
N LEU A 157 9.91 -1.93 -26.17
CA LEU A 157 8.56 -1.39 -26.23
C LEU A 157 8.38 -0.15 -25.36
N THR A 158 8.88 -0.17 -24.13
CA THR A 158 8.75 0.96 -23.20
C THR A 158 9.62 2.16 -23.60
N LEU A 159 10.77 1.92 -24.23
CA LEU A 159 11.64 3.01 -24.72
C LEU A 159 11.13 3.70 -25.97
N ASN A 160 10.28 3.03 -26.75
CA ASN A 160 9.69 3.56 -28.00
C ASN A 160 8.25 4.06 -27.80
N ALA A 161 7.80 4.18 -26.55
CA ALA A 161 6.47 4.66 -26.18
C ALA A 161 6.36 6.19 -26.26
#